data_fdeefca75954c417094303e8c86591e4
#
_entry.id   fdeefca75954c417094303e8c86591e4
#
_cell.length_a   1.000
_cell.length_b   1.000
_cell.length_c   1.000
_cell.angle_alpha   90.00
_cell.angle_beta   90.00
_cell.angle_gamma   90.00
#
_symmetry.space_group_name_H-M   'P 1'
#
loop_
_entity.id
_entity.type
_entity.pdbx_description
1 polymer ?
#
loop_
_entity_poly.entity_id
_entity_poly.type
_entity_poly.pdbx_seq_one_letter_code
_entity_poly.pdbx_strand_id
1 'polypeptide(L)'
;MFKVIRSLVALGLLFATTTSFVAASPTGIPKRDTNTCPYPYPYYSGRSLVSRQSGNGLSFNGVQWIWTNERTADNLAPVGTRAFRKSFDPPQRKTPSSVKVAFAVDNGGTLFVNGEQIATEGDWFSAGTYCVPLQPYTNVIAFSVTNTATVPNPAGLLVTAEVTYTDGSTSKIVSDGSWRASGASIPNGWEQLSFDDSSWALAVPEGAYPKDPWGSIPIAGSDAVSLAAAKWIWTDELTTAGGAVPVGARAFRRTVVLPPGHSSASAEILIVADNLYSLYVNGRFIGSGQDFHNAQRFTIDNIQPEGGKVVVAVYGVNVDGPGPNPAGVLASMQITSKDPSSCIDCSSVTYVITDGQWKATRGTPNGFEQSDFDDSAWPAVALEGTVGSAPWAPVNSPSATSAPGSPVSGAPAGN
;
A
#
# COMPACT_ATOMS: atom_id res chain seq x y z
N MET A 1 -86.30 15.68 27.73
CA MET A 1 -86.15 16.52 28.96
C MET A 1 -84.71 16.41 29.43
N PHE A 2 -83.96 17.48 29.37
CA PHE A 2 -82.51 17.56 29.57
C PHE A 2 -82.10 17.52 31.03
N LYS A 3 -81.01 16.81 31.36
CA LYS A 3 -80.17 17.14 32.51
C LYS A 3 -78.72 17.12 32.13
N VAL A 4 -78.14 18.30 32.21
CA VAL A 4 -76.69 18.58 32.05
C VAL A 4 -76.01 18.24 33.36
N ILE A 5 -74.98 17.47 33.35
CA ILE A 5 -74.02 17.31 34.46
C ILE A 5 -72.70 17.83 33.99
N ARG A 6 -72.20 18.89 34.64
CA ARG A 6 -70.85 19.43 34.50
C ARG A 6 -69.92 18.60 35.35
N SER A 7 -68.86 18.06 34.73
CA SER A 7 -67.74 17.52 35.49
C SER A 7 -66.53 18.45 35.32
N LEU A 8 -65.97 18.85 36.44
CA LEU A 8 -64.71 19.56 36.54
C LEU A 8 -63.58 18.58 36.23
N VAL A 9 -62.72 18.98 35.26
CA VAL A 9 -61.44 18.29 35.05
C VAL A 9 -60.35 19.12 35.72
N ALA A 10 -59.75 18.51 36.76
CA ALA A 10 -58.58 19.07 37.42
C ALA A 10 -57.36 18.87 36.54
N LEU A 11 -56.68 19.96 36.18
CA LEU A 11 -55.47 20.00 35.39
C LEU A 11 -54.26 19.70 36.28
N GLY A 12 -53.79 18.48 36.30
CA GLY A 12 -52.51 18.10 36.94
C GLY A 12 -51.34 18.43 36.01
N LEU A 13 -50.55 19.44 36.36
CA LEU A 13 -49.26 19.68 35.71
C LEU A 13 -48.25 18.60 36.14
N LEU A 14 -47.95 17.65 35.25
CA LEU A 14 -46.75 16.82 35.39
C LEU A 14 -45.56 17.61 34.83
N PHE A 15 -44.68 18.00 35.69
CA PHE A 15 -43.34 18.42 35.27
C PHE A 15 -42.52 17.19 34.88
N ALA A 16 -42.42 16.91 33.59
CA ALA A 16 -41.44 15.97 33.07
C ALA A 16 -40.08 16.64 33.05
N THR A 17 -39.20 16.30 33.97
CA THR A 17 -37.79 16.65 33.92
C THR A 17 -37.13 15.77 32.87
N THR A 18 -36.95 16.30 31.68
CA THR A 18 -36.09 15.67 30.63
C THR A 18 -34.64 15.84 31.04
N THR A 19 -34.05 14.84 31.68
CA THR A 19 -32.60 14.72 31.78
C THR A 19 -32.08 14.40 30.37
N SER A 20 -31.61 15.43 29.66
CA SER A 20 -30.83 15.26 28.44
C SER A 20 -29.50 14.59 28.81
N PHE A 21 -29.38 13.29 28.51
CA PHE A 21 -28.09 12.65 28.40
C PHE A 21 -27.41 13.24 27.18
N VAL A 22 -26.53 14.22 27.39
CA VAL A 22 -25.53 14.58 26.41
C VAL A 22 -24.59 13.37 26.31
N ALA A 23 -24.73 12.60 25.24
CA ALA A 23 -23.73 11.64 24.87
C ALA A 23 -22.44 12.42 24.61
N ALA A 24 -21.47 12.31 25.51
CA ALA A 24 -20.12 12.79 25.27
C ALA A 24 -19.60 12.01 24.06
N SER A 25 -19.47 12.69 22.92
CA SER A 25 -18.63 12.20 21.83
C SER A 25 -17.28 11.89 22.42
N PRO A 26 -16.63 10.74 22.10
CA PRO A 26 -15.27 10.50 22.49
C PRO A 26 -14.41 11.61 21.87
N THR A 27 -14.08 12.59 22.69
CA THR A 27 -13.18 13.67 22.32
C THR A 27 -11.84 13.05 21.99
N GLY A 28 -11.38 13.41 20.81
CA GLY A 28 -10.19 13.09 20.11
C GLY A 28 -9.05 12.45 20.91
N ILE A 29 -8.39 11.51 20.24
CA ILE A 29 -7.05 11.02 20.59
C ILE A 29 -6.24 12.22 21.10
N PRO A 30 -5.70 12.19 22.34
CA PRO A 30 -4.91 13.30 22.84
C PRO A 30 -3.79 13.57 21.85
N LYS A 31 -3.69 14.81 21.35
CA LYS A 31 -2.56 15.25 20.55
C LYS A 31 -1.30 14.86 21.32
N ARG A 32 -0.50 13.96 20.75
CA ARG A 32 0.78 13.55 21.33
C ARG A 32 1.61 14.80 21.58
N ASP A 33 1.97 14.99 22.85
CA ASP A 33 2.92 16.03 23.22
C ASP A 33 4.26 15.64 22.57
N THR A 34 4.77 16.47 21.68
CA THR A 34 5.90 16.16 20.77
C THR A 34 7.25 16.02 21.51
N ASN A 35 7.27 16.12 22.84
CA ASN A 35 8.51 16.18 23.61
C ASN A 35 8.67 15.08 24.68
N THR A 36 7.72 14.16 24.87
CA THR A 36 7.88 13.08 25.85
C THR A 36 7.33 11.77 25.30
N CYS A 37 8.22 10.82 25.04
CA CYS A 37 7.81 9.44 24.82
C CYS A 37 7.18 8.89 26.11
N PRO A 38 5.92 8.44 26.11
CA PRO A 38 5.17 8.10 27.32
C PRO A 38 5.63 6.85 28.07
N TYR A 39 6.65 6.15 27.57
CA TYR A 39 7.26 4.98 28.21
C TYR A 39 8.78 5.13 28.22
N PRO A 40 9.47 4.73 29.34
CA PRO A 40 10.92 4.73 29.39
C PRO A 40 11.45 3.63 28.46
N TYR A 41 11.70 3.98 27.20
CA TYR A 41 12.56 3.14 26.37
C TYR A 41 13.99 3.29 26.94
N PRO A 42 14.75 2.20 27.13
CA PRO A 42 16.13 2.31 27.56
C PRO A 42 16.89 3.13 26.51
N TYR A 43 17.34 4.29 26.94
CA TYR A 43 18.18 5.20 26.17
C TYR A 43 19.52 4.49 25.91
N TYR A 44 19.71 3.94 24.73
CA TYR A 44 21.04 3.56 24.27
C TYR A 44 21.78 4.83 23.87
N SER A 45 22.37 5.51 24.87
CA SER A 45 23.34 6.57 24.64
C SER A 45 24.60 5.98 24.04
N GLY A 46 24.92 6.37 22.82
CA GLY A 46 26.26 6.34 22.28
C GLY A 46 26.71 5.03 21.62
N ARG A 47 26.27 4.84 20.40
CA ARG A 47 27.09 4.49 19.24
C ARG A 47 26.27 4.85 18.02
N SER A 48 26.79 5.74 17.18
CA SER A 48 26.37 5.86 15.79
C SER A 48 26.63 4.50 15.13
N LEU A 49 25.63 3.63 15.23
CA LEU A 49 25.58 2.48 14.35
C LEU A 49 25.17 3.08 12.99
N VAL A 50 26.17 3.27 12.13
CA VAL A 50 25.91 3.17 10.69
C VAL A 50 25.19 1.83 10.54
N SER A 51 23.87 1.87 10.53
CA SER A 51 23.06 0.71 10.23
C SER A 51 23.42 0.35 8.78
N ARG A 52 24.29 -0.64 8.63
CA ARG A 52 24.14 -1.49 7.46
C ARG A 52 22.69 -1.90 7.50
N GLN A 53 21.95 -1.53 6.50
CA GLN A 53 20.62 -2.02 6.22
C GLN A 53 20.74 -3.55 6.08
N SER A 54 20.74 -4.25 7.20
CA SER A 54 20.44 -5.67 7.24
C SER A 54 18.99 -5.73 6.80
N GLY A 55 18.71 -6.47 5.75
CA GLY A 55 17.35 -6.66 5.26
C GLY A 55 16.41 -6.83 6.44
N ASN A 56 15.17 -6.36 6.34
CA ASN A 56 14.22 -6.28 7.45
C ASN A 56 13.87 -7.64 8.11
N GLY A 57 14.54 -8.72 7.73
CA GLY A 57 14.40 -10.06 8.32
C GLY A 57 13.10 -10.79 7.94
N LEU A 58 12.18 -10.13 7.25
CA LEU A 58 10.92 -10.73 6.81
C LEU A 58 11.12 -11.63 5.60
N SER A 59 10.41 -12.75 5.57
CA SER A 59 10.42 -13.72 4.49
C SER A 59 9.08 -14.43 4.44
N PHE A 60 8.59 -14.74 3.24
CA PHE A 60 7.43 -15.58 3.04
C PHE A 60 7.74 -17.09 3.04
N ASN A 61 9.00 -17.49 3.17
CA ASN A 61 9.35 -18.91 3.20
C ASN A 61 8.62 -19.64 4.33
N GLY A 62 7.86 -20.68 3.97
CA GLY A 62 7.05 -21.47 4.89
C GLY A 62 5.72 -20.81 5.33
N VAL A 63 5.40 -19.64 4.82
CA VAL A 63 4.13 -18.94 5.06
C VAL A 63 3.07 -19.48 4.10
N GLN A 64 1.81 -19.49 4.51
CA GLN A 64 0.71 -20.01 3.70
C GLN A 64 -0.15 -18.87 3.15
N TRP A 65 -0.53 -18.98 1.90
CA TRP A 65 -1.68 -18.25 1.38
C TRP A 65 -2.94 -18.74 2.11
N ILE A 66 -3.80 -17.82 2.51
CA ILE A 66 -5.06 -18.12 3.20
C ILE A 66 -6.24 -17.44 2.51
N TRP A 67 -7.41 -18.06 2.58
CA TRP A 67 -8.69 -17.48 2.20
C TRP A 67 -9.79 -17.96 3.14
N THR A 68 -11.05 -17.62 2.82
CA THR A 68 -12.23 -18.16 3.54
C THR A 68 -12.55 -19.58 3.08
N ASN A 69 -13.48 -20.25 3.77
CA ASN A 69 -13.99 -21.57 3.36
C ASN A 69 -15.02 -21.48 2.20
N GLU A 70 -15.30 -20.29 1.67
CA GLU A 70 -16.20 -20.07 0.55
C GLU A 70 -15.48 -20.38 -0.77
N ARG A 71 -15.68 -21.61 -1.27
CA ARG A 71 -15.03 -22.04 -2.50
C ARG A 71 -16.01 -22.73 -3.44
N THR A 72 -15.78 -22.53 -4.73
CA THR A 72 -16.46 -23.33 -5.77
C THR A 72 -15.92 -24.77 -5.79
N ALA A 73 -16.58 -25.64 -6.56
CA ALA A 73 -16.10 -27.01 -6.78
C ALA A 73 -14.70 -27.05 -7.41
N ASP A 74 -14.33 -26.03 -8.21
CA ASP A 74 -13.02 -25.88 -8.85
C ASP A 74 -12.00 -25.17 -7.96
N ASN A 75 -12.29 -25.04 -6.65
CA ASN A 75 -11.44 -24.39 -5.66
C ASN A 75 -11.16 -22.90 -5.93
N LEU A 76 -12.07 -22.19 -6.58
CA LEU A 76 -11.99 -20.77 -6.84
C LEU A 76 -12.73 -19.96 -5.79
N ALA A 77 -12.23 -18.81 -5.43
CA ALA A 77 -12.83 -17.89 -4.46
C ALA A 77 -13.93 -17.04 -5.11
N PRO A 78 -15.06 -16.79 -4.42
CA PRO A 78 -16.05 -15.84 -4.88
C PRO A 78 -15.51 -14.43 -4.95
N VAL A 79 -16.01 -13.64 -5.91
CA VAL A 79 -15.74 -12.20 -5.97
C VAL A 79 -16.25 -11.47 -4.73
N GLY A 80 -15.62 -10.36 -4.40
CA GLY A 80 -16.00 -9.48 -3.30
C GLY A 80 -15.01 -9.45 -2.15
N THR A 81 -15.33 -8.66 -1.14
CA THR A 81 -14.43 -8.36 -0.02
C THR A 81 -14.62 -9.37 1.12
N ARG A 82 -13.52 -9.75 1.78
CA ARG A 82 -13.45 -10.60 2.97
C ARG A 82 -12.60 -9.93 4.02
N ALA A 83 -12.89 -10.20 5.29
CA ALA A 83 -12.11 -9.70 6.40
C ALA A 83 -11.35 -10.83 7.09
N PHE A 84 -10.11 -10.55 7.47
CA PHE A 84 -9.24 -11.48 8.20
C PHE A 84 -8.72 -10.79 9.45
N ARG A 85 -8.62 -11.55 10.56
CA ARG A 85 -8.15 -11.03 11.84
C ARG A 85 -7.20 -12.00 12.53
N LYS A 86 -6.20 -11.43 13.20
CA LYS A 86 -5.31 -12.16 14.10
C LYS A 86 -5.10 -11.36 15.36
N SER A 87 -5.67 -11.81 16.46
CA SER A 87 -5.36 -11.29 17.79
C SER A 87 -4.00 -11.82 18.24
N PHE A 88 -3.22 -10.96 18.87
CA PHE A 88 -1.89 -11.26 19.39
C PHE A 88 -1.79 -10.81 20.84
N ASP A 89 -1.60 -11.77 21.74
CA ASP A 89 -1.29 -11.54 23.15
C ASP A 89 0.21 -11.70 23.35
N PRO A 90 0.89 -10.72 23.98
CA PRO A 90 2.31 -10.84 24.23
C PRO A 90 2.61 -11.98 25.19
N PRO A 91 3.72 -12.71 25.02
CA PRO A 91 4.18 -13.68 26.00
C PRO A 91 4.37 -13.03 27.38
N GLN A 92 4.25 -13.84 28.44
CA GLN A 92 4.44 -13.36 29.81
C GLN A 92 5.76 -12.59 29.96
N ARG A 93 5.70 -11.41 30.61
CA ARG A 93 6.84 -10.52 30.85
C ARG A 93 7.45 -9.89 29.60
N LYS A 94 6.77 -9.95 28.47
CA LYS A 94 7.15 -9.24 27.25
C LYS A 94 6.21 -8.07 27.01
N THR A 95 6.77 -6.92 26.68
CA THR A 95 6.00 -5.73 26.31
C THR A 95 6.25 -5.46 24.83
N PRO A 96 5.24 -5.54 23.95
CA PRO A 96 5.39 -5.19 22.55
C PRO A 96 5.80 -3.73 22.38
N SER A 97 6.68 -3.47 21.42
CA SER A 97 7.11 -2.14 21.02
C SER A 97 6.55 -1.78 19.65
N SER A 98 6.78 -2.65 18.67
CA SER A 98 6.34 -2.47 17.29
C SER A 98 6.12 -3.81 16.60
N VAL A 99 5.42 -3.75 15.47
CA VAL A 99 5.35 -4.86 14.51
C VAL A 99 5.77 -4.35 13.13
N LYS A 100 6.58 -5.14 12.44
CA LYS A 100 6.80 -5.01 10.99
C LYS A 100 5.96 -6.05 10.28
N VAL A 101 5.14 -5.62 9.33
CA VAL A 101 4.22 -6.49 8.57
C VAL A 101 4.56 -6.37 7.09
N ALA A 102 4.82 -7.49 6.42
CA ALA A 102 4.81 -7.56 4.98
C ALA A 102 3.64 -8.44 4.53
N PHE A 103 2.94 -8.01 3.49
CA PHE A 103 1.79 -8.76 2.98
C PHE A 103 1.61 -8.60 1.46
N ALA A 104 1.03 -9.62 0.87
CA ALA A 104 0.56 -9.61 -0.51
C ALA A 104 -0.89 -10.09 -0.56
N VAL A 105 -1.65 -9.58 -1.50
CA VAL A 105 -3.09 -9.82 -1.63
C VAL A 105 -3.49 -10.00 -3.08
N ASP A 106 -4.39 -10.91 -3.34
CA ASP A 106 -5.00 -11.09 -4.65
C ASP A 106 -6.52 -10.82 -4.52
N ASN A 107 -7.00 -9.66 -5.05
CA ASN A 107 -6.33 -8.65 -5.87
C ASN A 107 -5.93 -7.40 -5.06
N GLY A 108 -6.70 -6.94 -4.11
CA GLY A 108 -6.43 -5.74 -3.34
C GLY A 108 -6.72 -5.93 -1.86
N GLY A 109 -5.97 -5.25 -0.99
CA GLY A 109 -6.20 -5.36 0.44
C GLY A 109 -5.69 -4.19 1.25
N THR A 110 -6.31 -4.00 2.40
CA THR A 110 -5.98 -2.95 3.36
C THR A 110 -5.60 -3.57 4.69
N LEU A 111 -4.44 -3.19 5.20
CA LEU A 111 -3.93 -3.54 6.54
C LEU A 111 -4.47 -2.56 7.57
N PHE A 112 -5.00 -3.12 8.67
CA PHE A 112 -5.33 -2.40 9.90
C PHE A 112 -4.54 -2.98 11.07
N VAL A 113 -4.11 -2.12 11.99
CA VAL A 113 -3.54 -2.52 13.29
C VAL A 113 -4.30 -1.78 14.39
N ASN A 114 -4.95 -2.53 15.28
CA ASN A 114 -5.77 -2.00 16.38
C ASN A 114 -6.85 -1.00 15.91
N GLY A 115 -7.42 -1.21 14.72
CA GLY A 115 -8.46 -0.37 14.12
C GLY A 115 -7.94 0.80 13.28
N GLU A 116 -6.65 1.10 13.31
CA GLU A 116 -6.05 2.13 12.46
C GLU A 116 -5.67 1.56 11.09
N GLN A 117 -6.10 2.21 10.02
CA GLN A 117 -5.70 1.86 8.66
C GLN A 117 -4.23 2.26 8.44
N ILE A 118 -3.40 1.30 8.09
CA ILE A 118 -1.96 1.47 7.94
C ILE A 118 -1.56 1.61 6.46
N ALA A 119 -2.03 0.68 5.63
CA ALA A 119 -1.61 0.62 4.23
C ALA A 119 -2.64 -0.10 3.37
N THR A 120 -2.59 0.16 2.06
CA THR A 120 -3.37 -0.56 1.04
C THR A 120 -2.43 -1.00 -0.06
N GLU A 121 -2.50 -2.28 -0.42
CA GLU A 121 -1.84 -2.89 -1.58
C GLU A 121 -2.88 -3.26 -2.63
N GLY A 122 -2.52 -3.15 -3.89
CA GLY A 122 -3.45 -3.35 -5.00
C GLY A 122 -3.21 -4.60 -5.84
N ASP A 123 -2.21 -5.42 -5.48
CA ASP A 123 -1.86 -6.63 -6.22
C ASP A 123 -1.03 -7.62 -5.38
N TRP A 124 -0.66 -8.75 -6.01
CA TRP A 124 0.20 -9.78 -5.38
C TRP A 124 1.62 -9.81 -5.94
N PHE A 125 2.01 -8.88 -6.82
CA PHE A 125 3.31 -8.91 -7.51
C PHE A 125 4.46 -8.44 -6.64
N SER A 126 4.14 -7.74 -5.55
CA SER A 126 5.13 -7.23 -4.59
C SER A 126 4.48 -7.06 -3.21
N ALA A 127 5.29 -6.97 -2.18
CA ALA A 127 4.85 -6.74 -0.81
C ALA A 127 5.59 -5.54 -0.20
N GLY A 128 4.85 -4.54 0.24
CA GLY A 128 5.38 -3.49 1.11
C GLY A 128 5.71 -4.02 2.50
N THR A 129 6.55 -3.31 3.23
CA THR A 129 6.87 -3.58 4.64
C THR A 129 6.45 -2.39 5.50
N TYR A 130 5.56 -2.62 6.44
CA TYR A 130 4.94 -1.58 7.26
C TYR A 130 5.28 -1.78 8.71
N CYS A 131 5.87 -0.75 9.32
CA CYS A 131 6.22 -0.74 10.73
C CYS A 131 5.18 0.07 11.51
N VAL A 132 4.62 -0.53 12.56
CA VAL A 132 3.56 0.06 13.38
C VAL A 132 3.90 -0.08 14.85
N PRO A 133 3.83 1.01 15.65
CA PRO A 133 3.89 0.93 17.10
C PRO A 133 2.76 0.08 17.67
N LEU A 134 3.06 -0.75 18.67
CA LEU A 134 2.08 -1.61 19.32
C LEU A 134 1.70 -1.10 20.71
N GLN A 135 0.51 -1.47 21.16
CA GLN A 135 0.09 -1.32 22.55
C GLN A 135 0.79 -2.35 23.42
N PRO A 136 0.98 -2.08 24.73
CA PRO A 136 1.71 -2.98 25.64
C PRO A 136 0.93 -4.26 25.99
N TYR A 137 -0.29 -4.38 25.54
CA TYR A 137 -1.19 -5.51 25.80
C TYR A 137 -1.55 -6.23 24.50
N THR A 138 -2.76 -6.80 24.43
CA THR A 138 -3.34 -7.41 23.24
C THR A 138 -3.34 -6.43 22.07
N ASN A 139 -2.96 -6.92 20.90
CA ASN A 139 -3.04 -6.18 19.65
C ASN A 139 -3.77 -7.03 18.60
N VAL A 140 -4.30 -6.37 17.59
CA VAL A 140 -5.00 -7.01 16.46
C VAL A 140 -4.38 -6.55 15.15
N ILE A 141 -4.01 -7.51 14.32
CA ILE A 141 -3.66 -7.30 12.91
C ILE A 141 -4.86 -7.76 12.09
N ALA A 142 -5.39 -6.88 11.25
CA ALA A 142 -6.59 -7.17 10.48
C ALA A 142 -6.44 -6.74 9.02
N PHE A 143 -7.10 -7.45 8.12
CA PHE A 143 -7.07 -7.19 6.69
C PHE A 143 -8.46 -7.20 6.09
N SER A 144 -8.75 -6.19 5.26
CA SER A 144 -9.83 -6.24 4.27
C SER A 144 -9.22 -6.64 2.95
N VAL A 145 -9.64 -7.75 2.36
CA VAL A 145 -9.10 -8.26 1.09
C VAL A 145 -10.22 -8.42 0.08
N THR A 146 -10.04 -7.86 -1.11
CA THR A 146 -11.04 -7.88 -2.18
C THR A 146 -10.56 -8.72 -3.35
N ASN A 147 -11.31 -9.76 -3.68
CA ASN A 147 -11.20 -10.48 -4.93
C ASN A 147 -12.00 -9.75 -6.00
N THR A 148 -11.33 -9.20 -7.01
CA THR A 148 -11.96 -8.45 -8.11
C THR A 148 -11.99 -9.30 -9.38
N ALA A 149 -13.15 -9.50 -9.93
CA ALA A 149 -13.38 -10.10 -11.24
C ALA A 149 -14.88 -10.08 -11.55
N THR A 150 -15.28 -10.64 -12.68
CA THR A 150 -16.70 -10.84 -13.02
C THR A 150 -17.19 -12.25 -12.66
N VAL A 151 -16.26 -13.16 -12.37
CA VAL A 151 -16.52 -14.58 -12.02
C VAL A 151 -15.56 -15.02 -10.90
N PRO A 152 -15.87 -16.10 -10.18
CA PRO A 152 -14.93 -16.68 -9.21
C PRO A 152 -13.56 -16.98 -9.85
N ASN A 153 -12.49 -16.68 -9.11
CA ASN A 153 -11.11 -16.83 -9.57
C ASN A 153 -10.19 -17.08 -8.34
N PRO A 154 -8.87 -17.35 -8.52
CA PRO A 154 -7.94 -17.39 -7.41
C PRO A 154 -7.98 -16.09 -6.60
N ALA A 155 -7.88 -16.20 -5.27
CA ALA A 155 -7.76 -15.08 -4.36
C ALA A 155 -6.99 -15.50 -3.12
N GLY A 156 -6.30 -14.59 -2.46
CA GLY A 156 -5.50 -14.95 -1.30
C GLY A 156 -4.96 -13.77 -0.52
N LEU A 157 -4.63 -14.05 0.73
CA LEU A 157 -3.88 -13.20 1.64
C LEU A 157 -2.62 -13.95 2.09
N LEU A 158 -1.46 -13.33 1.93
CA LEU A 158 -0.16 -13.83 2.40
C LEU A 158 0.44 -12.80 3.35
N VAL A 159 0.77 -13.18 4.58
CA VAL A 159 1.28 -12.27 5.61
C VAL A 159 2.47 -12.86 6.33
N THR A 160 3.53 -12.08 6.47
CA THR A 160 4.59 -12.33 7.45
C THR A 160 4.79 -11.08 8.30
N ALA A 161 4.90 -11.25 9.61
CA ALA A 161 5.11 -10.14 10.52
C ALA A 161 6.11 -10.52 11.62
N GLU A 162 6.86 -9.52 12.09
CA GLU A 162 7.78 -9.63 13.22
C GLU A 162 7.42 -8.61 14.29
N VAL A 163 7.05 -9.10 15.46
CA VAL A 163 6.82 -8.26 16.64
C VAL A 163 8.14 -8.09 17.37
N THR A 164 8.52 -6.84 17.64
CA THR A 164 9.67 -6.48 18.47
C THR A 164 9.17 -6.09 19.85
N TYR A 165 9.83 -6.62 20.87
CA TYR A 165 9.57 -6.29 22.29
C TYR A 165 10.55 -5.25 22.84
N THR A 166 10.19 -4.61 23.94
CA THR A 166 11.03 -3.58 24.59
C THR A 166 12.38 -4.09 25.07
N ASP A 167 12.54 -5.41 25.22
CA ASP A 167 13.81 -6.05 25.60
C ASP A 167 14.67 -6.43 24.35
N GLY A 168 14.23 -6.06 23.15
CA GLY A 168 14.90 -6.33 21.88
C GLY A 168 14.68 -7.75 21.31
N SER A 169 13.97 -8.60 22.03
CA SER A 169 13.59 -9.92 21.46
C SER A 169 12.45 -9.78 20.44
N THR A 170 12.27 -10.80 19.61
CA THR A 170 11.22 -10.79 18.57
C THR A 170 10.38 -12.05 18.60
N SER A 171 9.17 -11.98 17.98
CA SER A 171 8.37 -13.14 17.65
C SER A 171 7.71 -12.95 16.28
N LYS A 172 7.36 -14.07 15.61
CA LYS A 172 6.75 -14.05 14.28
C LYS A 172 5.25 -14.31 14.34
N ILE A 173 4.53 -13.64 13.46
CA ILE A 173 3.14 -13.90 13.11
C ILE A 173 3.11 -14.14 11.60
N VAL A 174 2.48 -15.22 11.16
CA VAL A 174 2.37 -15.58 9.75
C VAL A 174 0.92 -15.90 9.41
N SER A 175 0.56 -15.76 8.13
CA SER A 175 -0.73 -16.25 7.65
C SER A 175 -0.74 -17.79 7.67
N ASP A 176 -1.73 -18.32 8.36
CA ASP A 176 -2.00 -19.75 8.51
C ASP A 176 -3.46 -19.98 8.90
N GLY A 177 -3.85 -21.23 9.14
CA GLY A 177 -5.20 -21.61 9.55
C GLY A 177 -5.62 -21.15 10.96
N SER A 178 -4.81 -20.38 11.69
CA SER A 178 -5.16 -19.82 13.00
C SER A 178 -5.77 -18.40 12.91
N TRP A 179 -5.83 -17.82 11.73
CA TRP A 179 -6.50 -16.55 11.50
C TRP A 179 -8.02 -16.72 11.51
N ARG A 180 -8.74 -15.71 11.96
CA ARG A 180 -10.19 -15.62 11.82
C ARG A 180 -10.53 -14.97 10.50
N ALA A 181 -11.56 -15.47 9.82
CA ALA A 181 -12.02 -14.97 8.53
C ALA A 181 -13.54 -14.79 8.52
N SER A 182 -13.99 -13.64 8.02
CA SER A 182 -15.41 -13.35 7.78
C SER A 182 -15.75 -13.60 6.32
N GLY A 183 -16.95 -14.12 6.05
CA GLY A 183 -17.50 -14.19 4.70
C GLY A 183 -17.91 -12.82 4.14
N ALA A 184 -18.79 -12.80 3.17
CA ALA A 184 -19.19 -11.58 2.45
C ALA A 184 -19.83 -10.48 3.33
N SER A 185 -20.43 -10.86 4.47
CA SER A 185 -21.01 -9.90 5.41
C SER A 185 -19.96 -9.50 6.46
N ILE A 186 -19.40 -8.33 6.30
CA ILE A 186 -18.37 -7.77 7.21
C ILE A 186 -19.06 -6.78 8.14
N PRO A 187 -19.13 -7.02 9.47
CA PRO A 187 -19.73 -6.09 10.43
C PRO A 187 -18.95 -4.78 10.54
N ASN A 188 -19.62 -3.67 10.86
CA ASN A 188 -18.95 -2.41 11.16
C ASN A 188 -18.06 -2.55 12.39
N GLY A 189 -16.88 -1.91 12.38
CA GLY A 189 -15.92 -1.91 13.48
C GLY A 189 -15.19 -3.24 13.66
N TRP A 190 -15.26 -4.12 12.68
CA TRP A 190 -14.60 -5.42 12.70
C TRP A 190 -13.07 -5.32 12.84
N GLU A 191 -12.48 -4.23 12.40
CA GLU A 191 -11.04 -3.95 12.48
C GLU A 191 -10.58 -3.51 13.88
N GLN A 192 -11.54 -3.17 14.76
CA GLN A 192 -11.27 -2.64 16.09
C GLN A 192 -10.78 -3.73 17.06
N LEU A 193 -9.94 -3.32 18.02
CA LEU A 193 -9.43 -4.21 19.07
C LEU A 193 -10.55 -4.83 19.91
N SER A 194 -11.62 -4.09 20.15
CA SER A 194 -12.75 -4.52 20.97
C SER A 194 -13.75 -5.45 20.27
N PHE A 195 -13.58 -5.71 18.97
CA PHE A 195 -14.49 -6.54 18.22
C PHE A 195 -14.34 -8.03 18.61
N ASP A 196 -15.44 -8.69 18.90
CA ASP A 196 -15.46 -10.13 19.18
C ASP A 196 -15.60 -10.93 17.88
N ASP A 197 -14.52 -11.57 17.46
CA ASP A 197 -14.44 -12.43 16.28
C ASP A 197 -14.58 -13.92 16.60
N SER A 198 -14.99 -14.29 17.82
CA SER A 198 -15.08 -15.68 18.27
C SER A 198 -16.05 -16.53 17.42
N SER A 199 -17.08 -15.90 16.85
CA SER A 199 -18.03 -16.53 15.92
C SER A 199 -17.53 -16.69 14.48
N TRP A 200 -16.41 -16.06 14.12
CA TRP A 200 -15.86 -16.18 12.77
C TRP A 200 -15.21 -17.54 12.55
N ALA A 201 -15.32 -18.04 11.35
CA ALA A 201 -14.62 -19.26 10.96
C ALA A 201 -13.09 -19.05 10.97
N LEU A 202 -12.35 -20.12 11.03
CA LEU A 202 -10.91 -20.09 10.78
C LEU A 202 -10.66 -19.93 9.27
N ALA A 203 -9.61 -19.22 8.93
CA ALA A 203 -9.13 -19.13 7.56
C ALA A 203 -8.64 -20.50 7.06
N VAL A 204 -8.80 -20.73 5.76
CA VAL A 204 -8.39 -21.97 5.11
C VAL A 204 -7.06 -21.75 4.41
N PRO A 205 -6.00 -22.51 4.73
CA PRO A 205 -4.76 -22.49 3.99
C PRO A 205 -4.95 -22.99 2.56
N GLU A 206 -4.39 -22.24 1.60
CA GLU A 206 -4.43 -22.57 0.18
C GLU A 206 -3.16 -23.27 -0.31
N GLY A 207 -2.09 -23.13 0.45
CA GLY A 207 -0.80 -23.74 0.21
C GLY A 207 0.35 -22.83 0.59
N ALA A 208 1.53 -23.43 0.72
CA ALA A 208 2.74 -22.73 1.13
C ALA A 208 3.35 -21.92 -0.02
N TYR A 209 3.86 -20.73 0.32
CA TYR A 209 4.66 -19.91 -0.58
C TYR A 209 6.02 -20.59 -0.92
N PRO A 210 6.52 -20.48 -2.20
CA PRO A 210 5.86 -19.91 -3.36
C PRO A 210 4.81 -20.87 -3.95
N LYS A 211 3.73 -20.33 -4.53
CA LYS A 211 2.62 -21.14 -5.05
C LYS A 211 2.00 -20.48 -6.28
N ASP A 212 1.70 -21.30 -7.30
CA ASP A 212 0.89 -20.86 -8.43
C ASP A 212 -0.57 -20.54 -8.01
N PRO A 213 -1.16 -19.47 -8.60
CA PRO A 213 -0.66 -18.67 -9.72
C PRO A 213 0.24 -17.49 -9.29
N TRP A 214 0.51 -17.30 -8.01
CA TRP A 214 1.17 -16.09 -7.48
C TRP A 214 2.69 -16.10 -7.62
N GLY A 215 3.34 -17.26 -7.62
CA GLY A 215 4.79 -17.38 -7.77
C GLY A 215 5.60 -16.76 -6.64
N SER A 216 6.75 -16.20 -6.96
CA SER A 216 7.65 -15.52 -6.02
C SER A 216 7.33 -14.04 -5.93
N ILE A 217 7.29 -13.50 -4.72
CA ILE A 217 6.90 -12.13 -4.40
C ILE A 217 8.05 -11.43 -3.68
N PRO A 218 8.61 -10.33 -4.22
CA PRO A 218 9.63 -9.56 -3.54
C PRO A 218 9.05 -8.79 -2.36
N ILE A 219 9.81 -8.73 -1.27
CA ILE A 219 9.46 -7.95 -0.07
C ILE A 219 10.29 -6.66 -0.05
N ALA A 220 9.63 -5.51 0.04
CA ALA A 220 10.27 -4.21 0.12
C ALA A 220 11.19 -4.11 1.35
N GLY A 221 12.39 -3.55 1.14
CA GLY A 221 13.41 -3.41 2.18
C GLY A 221 14.17 -4.70 2.52
N SER A 222 13.70 -5.88 2.08
CA SER A 222 14.43 -7.14 2.14
C SER A 222 15.13 -7.45 0.82
N ASP A 223 14.43 -7.20 -0.28
CA ASP A 223 14.93 -7.46 -1.63
C ASP A 223 15.36 -6.15 -2.29
N ALA A 224 16.37 -6.21 -3.14
CA ALA A 224 16.78 -5.07 -3.95
C ALA A 224 15.69 -4.68 -4.96
N VAL A 225 15.61 -3.38 -5.30
CA VAL A 225 14.72 -2.91 -6.36
C VAL A 225 15.04 -3.65 -7.67
N SER A 226 14.01 -4.25 -8.27
CA SER A 226 14.11 -5.09 -9.46
C SER A 226 12.93 -4.87 -10.40
N LEU A 227 13.17 -4.91 -11.71
CA LEU A 227 12.11 -4.81 -12.72
C LEU A 227 11.34 -6.12 -12.95
N ALA A 228 11.73 -7.22 -12.31
CA ALA A 228 11.21 -8.55 -12.60
C ALA A 228 9.67 -8.68 -12.45
N ALA A 229 9.08 -7.97 -11.48
CA ALA A 229 7.64 -7.94 -11.24
C ALA A 229 6.90 -6.85 -12.04
N ALA A 230 7.62 -5.84 -12.53
CA ALA A 230 7.04 -4.71 -13.24
C ALA A 230 6.48 -5.10 -14.61
N LYS A 231 5.49 -4.34 -15.07
CA LYS A 231 4.89 -4.49 -16.40
C LYS A 231 5.24 -3.28 -17.25
N TRP A 232 5.51 -3.50 -18.52
CA TRP A 232 5.48 -2.43 -19.50
C TRP A 232 4.08 -1.85 -19.54
N ILE A 233 3.95 -0.54 -19.49
CA ILE A 233 2.67 0.17 -19.49
C ILE A 233 2.67 1.25 -20.58
N TRP A 234 1.49 1.50 -21.17
CA TRP A 234 1.22 2.62 -22.04
C TRP A 234 -0.20 3.14 -21.80
N THR A 235 -0.65 4.09 -22.64
CA THR A 235 -2.00 4.64 -22.53
C THR A 235 -3.03 3.67 -23.14
N ASP A 236 -4.30 4.02 -22.99
CA ASP A 236 -5.47 3.33 -23.59
C ASP A 236 -5.52 3.38 -25.13
N GLU A 237 -4.51 3.99 -25.80
CA GLU A 237 -4.30 3.89 -27.24
C GLU A 237 -3.82 2.51 -27.67
N LEU A 238 -3.24 1.77 -26.72
CA LEU A 238 -2.77 0.41 -26.95
C LEU A 238 -3.97 -0.54 -27.12
N THR A 239 -4.04 -1.20 -28.28
CA THR A 239 -5.11 -2.16 -28.58
C THR A 239 -4.67 -3.62 -28.41
N THR A 240 -3.36 -3.87 -28.40
CA THR A 240 -2.74 -5.19 -28.24
C THR A 240 -1.41 -5.04 -27.52
N ALA A 241 -1.11 -5.92 -26.58
CA ALA A 241 0.15 -5.89 -25.85
C ALA A 241 1.35 -5.92 -26.81
N GLY A 242 2.32 -5.01 -26.61
CA GLY A 242 3.47 -4.83 -27.52
C GLY A 242 3.11 -4.28 -28.90
N GLY A 243 1.89 -3.80 -29.08
CA GLY A 243 1.40 -3.24 -30.35
C GLY A 243 1.96 -1.84 -30.64
N ALA A 244 1.75 -1.40 -31.88
CA ALA A 244 2.15 -0.07 -32.31
C ALA A 244 1.17 0.99 -31.79
N VAL A 245 1.71 2.11 -31.28
CA VAL A 245 0.97 3.28 -30.82
C VAL A 245 1.44 4.55 -31.53
N PRO A 246 0.61 5.62 -31.56
CA PRO A 246 1.00 6.88 -32.19
C PRO A 246 2.24 7.49 -31.52
N VAL A 247 3.07 8.13 -32.35
CA VAL A 247 4.21 8.93 -31.87
C VAL A 247 3.75 10.13 -31.02
N GLY A 248 4.62 10.62 -30.17
CA GLY A 248 4.43 11.80 -29.33
C GLY A 248 4.49 11.51 -27.84
N ALA A 249 4.29 12.56 -27.06
CA ALA A 249 4.43 12.51 -25.61
C ALA A 249 3.13 12.10 -24.87
N ARG A 250 3.28 11.39 -23.77
CA ARG A 250 2.20 10.94 -22.88
C ARG A 250 2.59 11.20 -21.44
N ALA A 251 1.60 11.46 -20.60
CA ALA A 251 1.82 11.65 -19.17
C ALA A 251 1.29 10.43 -18.38
N PHE A 252 2.11 9.97 -17.44
CA PHE A 252 1.82 8.85 -16.54
C PHE A 252 1.94 9.34 -15.10
N ARG A 253 1.07 8.84 -14.21
CA ARG A 253 1.09 9.19 -12.79
C ARG A 253 0.78 8.00 -11.91
N ARG A 254 1.45 7.98 -10.74
CA ARG A 254 1.17 7.08 -9.63
C ARG A 254 1.19 7.86 -8.33
N THR A 255 0.07 7.89 -7.61
CA THR A 255 -0.01 8.43 -6.26
C THR A 255 0.16 7.31 -5.25
N VAL A 256 1.12 7.45 -4.35
CA VAL A 256 1.43 6.52 -3.27
C VAL A 256 1.02 7.15 -1.96
N VAL A 257 0.09 6.53 -1.24
CA VAL A 257 -0.32 6.96 0.10
C VAL A 257 0.61 6.30 1.12
N LEU A 258 1.23 7.11 1.96
CA LEU A 258 2.12 6.63 3.02
C LEU A 258 1.34 6.26 4.29
N PRO A 259 1.89 5.43 5.17
CA PRO A 259 1.29 5.14 6.46
C PRO A 259 0.99 6.42 7.27
N PRO A 260 -0.03 6.41 8.15
CA PRO A 260 -0.39 7.57 8.96
C PRO A 260 0.79 8.14 9.74
N GLY A 261 0.91 9.47 9.77
CA GLY A 261 1.99 10.18 10.48
C GLY A 261 3.33 10.23 9.75
N HIS A 262 3.52 9.44 8.67
CA HIS A 262 4.77 9.47 7.92
C HIS A 262 4.88 10.77 7.10
N SER A 263 5.87 11.59 7.40
CA SER A 263 6.10 12.90 6.80
C SER A 263 7.51 13.10 6.26
N SER A 264 8.33 12.06 6.29
CA SER A 264 9.68 12.04 5.70
C SER A 264 9.85 10.78 4.88
N ALA A 265 10.36 10.92 3.66
CA ALA A 265 10.58 9.79 2.78
C ALA A 265 11.88 9.91 1.96
N SER A 266 12.35 8.75 1.47
CA SER A 266 13.39 8.59 0.45
C SER A 266 12.96 7.50 -0.53
N ALA A 267 13.54 7.45 -1.70
CA ALA A 267 13.21 6.41 -2.68
C ALA A 267 14.42 5.92 -3.46
N GLU A 268 14.35 4.66 -3.87
CA GLU A 268 15.21 4.08 -4.90
C GLU A 268 14.33 3.64 -6.07
N ILE A 269 14.68 4.04 -7.29
CA ILE A 269 13.88 3.82 -8.50
C ILE A 269 14.76 3.22 -9.59
N LEU A 270 14.28 2.15 -10.24
CA LEU A 270 14.72 1.67 -11.53
C LEU A 270 13.66 2.02 -12.57
N ILE A 271 14.05 2.65 -13.67
CA ILE A 271 13.12 3.03 -14.74
C ILE A 271 13.78 2.93 -16.10
N VAL A 272 13.00 2.58 -17.10
CA VAL A 272 13.35 2.57 -18.51
C VAL A 272 12.11 2.89 -19.34
N ALA A 273 12.27 3.48 -20.50
CA ALA A 273 11.19 3.69 -21.45
C ALA A 273 11.63 3.47 -22.91
N ASP A 274 10.70 3.05 -23.72
CA ASP A 274 10.77 3.05 -25.17
C ASP A 274 9.87 4.21 -25.66
N ASN A 275 10.46 5.33 -26.13
CA ASN A 275 11.87 5.58 -26.40
C ASN A 275 12.51 6.50 -25.31
N LEU A 276 11.84 7.62 -24.93
CA LEU A 276 12.40 8.64 -24.03
C LEU A 276 11.49 8.83 -22.81
N TYR A 277 12.09 9.24 -21.70
CA TYR A 277 11.32 9.68 -20.55
C TYR A 277 11.98 10.81 -19.77
N SER A 278 11.15 11.58 -19.04
CA SER A 278 11.54 12.39 -17.88
C SER A 278 10.75 11.93 -16.66
N LEU A 279 11.45 11.71 -15.55
CA LEU A 279 10.89 11.24 -14.28
C LEU A 279 10.78 12.39 -13.29
N TYR A 280 9.66 12.47 -12.58
CA TYR A 280 9.40 13.46 -11.53
C TYR A 280 8.90 12.77 -10.27
N VAL A 281 9.26 13.34 -9.12
CA VAL A 281 8.69 12.97 -7.80
C VAL A 281 8.25 14.26 -7.10
N ASN A 282 6.95 14.37 -6.79
CA ASN A 282 6.32 15.57 -6.24
C ASN A 282 6.73 16.85 -7.00
N GLY A 283 6.64 16.83 -8.32
CA GLY A 283 6.99 17.96 -9.19
C GLY A 283 8.48 18.15 -9.46
N ARG A 284 9.36 17.60 -8.62
CA ARG A 284 10.81 17.72 -8.80
C ARG A 284 11.30 16.79 -9.90
N PHE A 285 12.04 17.32 -10.87
CA PHE A 285 12.74 16.51 -11.86
C PHE A 285 13.81 15.64 -11.20
N ILE A 286 13.83 14.34 -11.52
CA ILE A 286 14.74 13.34 -10.94
C ILE A 286 15.76 12.87 -11.96
N GLY A 287 15.31 12.63 -13.19
CA GLY A 287 16.19 12.15 -14.24
C GLY A 287 15.46 11.81 -15.51
N SER A 288 16.21 11.45 -16.53
CA SER A 288 15.71 11.09 -17.86
C SER A 288 16.49 9.93 -18.45
N GLY A 289 15.94 9.30 -19.48
CA GLY A 289 16.57 8.23 -20.25
C GLY A 289 16.03 8.17 -21.67
N GLN A 290 16.77 7.46 -22.53
CA GLN A 290 16.51 7.40 -23.98
C GLN A 290 16.84 6.04 -24.62
N ASP A 291 16.96 4.99 -23.83
CA ASP A 291 17.34 3.66 -24.32
C ASP A 291 16.57 2.60 -23.55
N PHE A 292 15.69 1.88 -24.23
CA PHE A 292 14.86 0.84 -23.62
C PHE A 292 15.65 -0.44 -23.26
N HIS A 293 16.91 -0.58 -23.63
CA HIS A 293 17.73 -1.71 -23.25
C HIS A 293 18.41 -1.52 -21.90
N ASN A 294 18.59 -0.26 -21.46
CA ASN A 294 19.36 0.09 -20.26
C ASN A 294 18.53 0.93 -19.31
N ALA A 295 18.08 0.34 -18.21
CA ALA A 295 17.41 1.08 -17.16
C ALA A 295 18.34 2.07 -16.47
N GLN A 296 17.77 3.14 -15.93
CA GLN A 296 18.47 4.06 -15.05
C GLN A 296 18.04 3.80 -13.60
N ARG A 297 18.98 3.94 -12.66
CA ARG A 297 18.76 3.86 -11.22
C ARG A 297 18.91 5.22 -10.60
N PHE A 298 17.89 5.68 -9.88
CA PHE A 298 17.94 6.95 -9.16
C PHE A 298 17.70 6.72 -7.66
N THR A 299 18.49 7.44 -6.85
CA THR A 299 18.26 7.52 -5.39
C THR A 299 17.81 8.92 -5.06
N ILE A 300 16.73 9.03 -4.30
CA ILE A 300 16.10 10.31 -3.97
C ILE A 300 16.02 10.41 -2.45
N ASP A 301 16.76 11.33 -1.90
CA ASP A 301 16.70 11.67 -0.48
C ASP A 301 15.76 12.84 -0.22
N ASN A 302 15.25 12.94 1.01
CA ASN A 302 14.47 14.07 1.48
C ASN A 302 13.21 14.37 0.64
N ILE A 303 12.48 13.33 0.26
CA ILE A 303 11.14 13.53 -0.29
C ILE A 303 10.25 14.08 0.83
N GLN A 304 9.57 15.20 0.54
CA GLN A 304 8.57 15.77 1.45
C GLN A 304 7.18 15.30 0.98
N PRO A 305 6.53 14.37 1.70
CA PRO A 305 5.19 13.92 1.34
C PRO A 305 4.17 15.05 1.54
N GLU A 306 3.34 15.29 0.56
CA GLU A 306 2.27 16.28 0.64
C GLU A 306 0.94 15.60 0.99
N GLY A 307 0.34 15.97 2.11
CA GLY A 307 -0.86 15.31 2.61
C GLY A 307 -0.68 13.80 2.85
N GLY A 308 0.53 13.36 3.24
CA GLY A 308 0.86 11.94 3.41
C GLY A 308 0.99 11.16 2.10
N LYS A 309 1.28 11.83 0.98
CA LYS A 309 1.37 11.22 -0.35
C LYS A 309 2.70 11.53 -1.02
N VAL A 310 3.15 10.59 -1.84
CA VAL A 310 4.24 10.76 -2.80
C VAL A 310 3.65 10.52 -4.19
N VAL A 311 3.84 11.48 -5.09
CA VAL A 311 3.42 11.36 -6.49
C VAL A 311 4.64 11.10 -7.36
N VAL A 312 4.57 10.04 -8.15
CA VAL A 312 5.55 9.74 -9.20
C VAL A 312 4.90 10.02 -10.54
N ALA A 313 5.55 10.86 -11.35
CA ALA A 313 5.06 11.21 -12.67
C ALA A 313 6.14 10.97 -13.73
N VAL A 314 5.70 10.52 -14.91
CA VAL A 314 6.59 10.26 -16.04
C VAL A 314 6.04 10.96 -17.28
N TYR A 315 6.89 11.73 -17.92
CA TYR A 315 6.70 12.23 -19.28
C TYR A 315 7.35 11.20 -20.20
N GLY A 316 6.56 10.34 -20.84
CA GLY A 316 7.03 9.32 -21.77
C GLY A 316 6.85 9.75 -23.22
N VAL A 317 7.82 9.50 -24.09
CA VAL A 317 7.78 9.90 -25.50
C VAL A 317 8.02 8.72 -26.39
N ASN A 318 7.06 8.45 -27.27
CA ASN A 318 7.24 7.61 -28.45
C ASN A 318 7.79 8.51 -29.58
N VAL A 319 9.01 8.27 -30.02
CA VAL A 319 9.63 9.11 -31.06
C VAL A 319 9.34 8.59 -32.46
N ASP A 320 9.62 9.46 -33.44
CA ASP A 320 9.35 9.21 -34.84
C ASP A 320 10.03 7.94 -35.38
N GLY A 321 9.24 7.18 -36.11
CA GLY A 321 9.60 6.14 -37.05
C GLY A 321 8.83 6.33 -38.37
N PRO A 322 8.86 5.40 -39.29
CA PRO A 322 8.06 5.45 -40.52
C PRO A 322 6.54 5.31 -40.27
N GLY A 323 6.08 5.31 -39.03
CA GLY A 323 4.68 5.19 -38.60
C GLY A 323 4.55 4.85 -37.14
N PRO A 324 3.35 4.48 -36.64
CA PRO A 324 3.16 3.97 -35.29
C PRO A 324 4.13 2.80 -35.01
N ASN A 325 4.68 2.79 -33.82
CA ASN A 325 5.63 1.77 -33.36
C ASN A 325 5.39 1.44 -31.88
N PRO A 326 5.95 0.34 -31.34
CA PRO A 326 5.85 0.04 -29.91
C PRO A 326 6.40 1.17 -29.04
N ALA A 327 5.79 1.38 -27.89
CA ALA A 327 6.27 2.30 -26.86
C ALA A 327 5.87 1.80 -25.48
N GLY A 328 6.66 2.10 -24.47
CA GLY A 328 6.34 1.64 -23.13
C GLY A 328 7.17 2.33 -22.04
N VAL A 329 6.65 2.30 -20.83
CA VAL A 329 7.34 2.68 -19.60
C VAL A 329 7.37 1.47 -18.68
N LEU A 330 8.55 1.18 -18.12
CA LEU A 330 8.75 0.09 -17.16
C LEU A 330 9.52 0.62 -15.95
N ALA A 331 8.96 0.51 -14.76
CA ALA A 331 9.61 1.02 -13.56
C ALA A 331 9.30 0.17 -12.32
N SER A 332 10.23 0.19 -11.40
CA SER A 332 10.09 -0.37 -10.06
C SER A 332 10.76 0.56 -9.06
N MET A 333 10.16 0.75 -7.87
CA MET A 333 10.71 1.60 -6.84
C MET A 333 10.40 1.09 -5.44
N GLN A 334 11.23 1.47 -4.49
CA GLN A 334 10.97 1.34 -3.06
C GLN A 334 10.97 2.72 -2.43
N ILE A 335 9.89 3.05 -1.73
CA ILE A 335 9.75 4.31 -0.99
C ILE A 335 9.85 3.99 0.49
N THR A 336 10.97 4.37 1.11
CA THR A 336 11.15 4.26 2.56
C THR A 336 10.60 5.52 3.22
N SER A 337 9.70 5.36 4.18
CA SER A 337 9.07 6.47 4.89
C SER A 337 9.05 6.24 6.39
N LYS A 338 8.98 7.32 7.17
CA LYS A 338 8.91 7.27 8.63
C LYS A 338 8.12 8.43 9.21
N ASP A 339 7.60 8.21 10.42
CA ASP A 339 7.10 9.26 11.29
C ASP A 339 8.27 9.81 12.11
N PRO A 340 8.74 11.04 11.87
CA PRO A 340 9.85 11.63 12.60
C PRO A 340 9.51 11.96 14.07
N SER A 341 8.22 11.97 14.42
CA SER A 341 7.75 12.15 15.79
C SER A 341 7.69 10.84 16.59
N SER A 342 7.89 9.70 15.93
CA SER A 342 7.88 8.39 16.58
C SER A 342 9.08 8.22 17.51
N CYS A 343 8.81 7.72 18.71
CA CYS A 343 9.86 7.40 19.71
C CYS A 343 10.61 6.11 19.40
N ILE A 344 10.17 5.36 18.41
CA ILE A 344 10.82 4.13 17.94
C ILE A 344 11.31 4.34 16.52
N ASP A 345 12.44 3.76 16.19
CA ASP A 345 12.95 3.72 14.80
C ASP A 345 12.12 2.71 14.00
N CYS A 346 11.02 3.22 13.43
CA CYS A 346 10.00 2.43 12.79
C CYS A 346 9.76 3.00 11.37
N SER A 347 10.50 2.51 10.40
CA SER A 347 10.36 2.88 8.99
C SER A 347 9.57 1.82 8.21
N SER A 348 8.71 2.29 7.33
CA SER A 348 7.97 1.48 6.37
C SER A 348 8.61 1.60 4.99
N VAL A 349 8.50 0.56 4.18
CA VAL A 349 8.97 0.55 2.79
C VAL A 349 7.83 0.11 1.89
N THR A 350 7.34 1.01 1.07
CA THR A 350 6.33 0.71 0.05
C THR A 350 7.01 0.28 -1.23
N TYR A 351 6.61 -0.88 -1.78
CA TYR A 351 7.06 -1.34 -3.09
C TYR A 351 6.06 -0.86 -4.15
N VAL A 352 6.55 -0.22 -5.20
CA VAL A 352 5.73 0.29 -6.31
C VAL A 352 6.35 -0.16 -7.62
N ILE A 353 5.55 -0.76 -8.47
CA ILE A 353 5.92 -1.17 -9.82
C ILE A 353 5.02 -0.49 -10.85
N THR A 354 5.42 -0.48 -12.09
CA THR A 354 4.47 -0.21 -13.17
C THR A 354 3.50 -1.37 -13.31
N ASP A 355 2.22 -1.06 -13.11
CA ASP A 355 1.10 -1.99 -13.06
C ASP A 355 -0.21 -1.26 -13.44
N GLY A 356 -1.35 -1.92 -13.32
CA GLY A 356 -2.68 -1.34 -13.62
C GLY A 356 -3.14 -0.24 -12.66
N GLN A 357 -2.41 0.07 -11.60
CA GLN A 357 -2.73 1.15 -10.66
C GLN A 357 -2.18 2.50 -11.13
N TRP A 358 -1.34 2.53 -12.14
CA TRP A 358 -0.92 3.77 -12.79
C TRP A 358 -2.04 4.35 -13.62
N LYS A 359 -2.04 5.66 -13.75
CA LYS A 359 -2.93 6.40 -14.62
C LYS A 359 -2.14 7.07 -15.73
N ALA A 360 -2.75 7.20 -16.90
CA ALA A 360 -2.12 7.88 -18.04
C ALA A 360 -3.12 8.69 -18.85
N THR A 361 -2.61 9.67 -19.59
CA THR A 361 -3.38 10.42 -20.57
C THR A 361 -2.62 10.56 -21.87
N ARG A 362 -3.36 10.68 -22.98
CA ARG A 362 -2.82 10.83 -24.34
C ARG A 362 -2.16 12.19 -24.60
N GLY A 363 -2.27 13.12 -23.64
CA GLY A 363 -1.63 14.43 -23.67
C GLY A 363 -0.68 14.61 -22.50
N THR A 364 -0.11 15.81 -22.39
CA THR A 364 0.79 16.23 -21.32
C THR A 364 0.29 17.54 -20.73
N PRO A 365 -0.80 17.53 -19.92
CA PRO A 365 -1.35 18.73 -19.33
C PRO A 365 -0.31 19.45 -18.48
N ASN A 366 -0.32 20.79 -18.50
CA ASN A 366 0.59 21.60 -17.69
C ASN A 366 0.44 21.26 -16.21
N GLY A 367 1.54 21.06 -15.50
CA GLY A 367 1.58 20.77 -14.07
C GLY A 367 1.22 19.32 -13.72
N PHE A 368 1.13 18.42 -14.70
CA PHE A 368 0.79 17.03 -14.44
C PHE A 368 1.78 16.33 -13.50
N GLU A 369 2.99 16.83 -13.40
CA GLU A 369 4.06 16.32 -12.53
C GLU A 369 3.89 16.76 -11.06
N GLN A 370 3.05 17.78 -10.80
CA GLN A 370 2.85 18.34 -9.46
C GLN A 370 2.00 17.42 -8.58
N SER A 371 2.24 17.47 -7.28
CA SER A 371 1.56 16.60 -6.30
C SER A 371 0.07 16.92 -6.15
N ASP A 372 -0.35 18.16 -6.35
CA ASP A 372 -1.72 18.65 -6.25
C ASP A 372 -2.54 18.53 -7.54
N PHE A 373 -1.93 18.07 -8.64
CA PHE A 373 -2.64 17.89 -9.90
C PHE A 373 -3.73 16.82 -9.78
N ASP A 374 -4.95 17.15 -10.22
CA ASP A 374 -6.09 16.23 -10.22
C ASP A 374 -6.05 15.28 -11.43
N ASP A 375 -5.67 14.04 -11.19
CA ASP A 375 -5.70 12.95 -12.19
C ASP A 375 -6.92 12.03 -12.05
N SER A 376 -7.95 12.42 -11.31
CA SER A 376 -9.11 11.57 -11.02
C SER A 376 -9.83 11.09 -12.28
N ALA A 377 -9.88 11.92 -13.32
CA ALA A 377 -10.49 11.61 -14.61
C ALA A 377 -9.58 10.80 -15.56
N TRP A 378 -8.31 10.54 -15.19
CA TRP A 378 -7.43 9.78 -16.07
C TRP A 378 -7.77 8.29 -16.01
N PRO A 379 -7.78 7.58 -17.15
CA PRO A 379 -7.93 6.14 -17.18
C PRO A 379 -6.70 5.43 -16.58
N ALA A 380 -6.90 4.20 -16.14
CA ALA A 380 -5.81 3.30 -15.85
C ALA A 380 -4.99 3.03 -17.14
N VAL A 381 -3.71 2.74 -16.96
CA VAL A 381 -2.81 2.35 -18.06
C VAL A 381 -3.21 1.01 -18.68
N ALA A 382 -2.85 0.81 -19.93
CA ALA A 382 -2.84 -0.51 -20.57
C ALA A 382 -1.54 -1.27 -20.22
N LEU A 383 -1.66 -2.56 -19.95
CA LEU A 383 -0.53 -3.45 -19.65
C LEU A 383 -0.04 -4.13 -20.92
N GLU A 384 1.29 -4.16 -21.10
CA GLU A 384 1.91 -4.66 -22.32
C GLU A 384 2.70 -5.95 -22.16
N GLY A 385 3.05 -6.32 -20.94
CA GLY A 385 3.83 -7.52 -20.65
C GLY A 385 4.91 -7.29 -19.59
N THR A 386 5.67 -8.33 -19.31
CA THR A 386 6.76 -8.31 -18.33
C THR A 386 8.09 -7.87 -18.97
N VAL A 387 9.11 -7.64 -18.15
CA VAL A 387 10.48 -7.47 -18.64
C VAL A 387 10.87 -8.68 -19.54
N GLY A 388 11.45 -8.39 -20.70
CA GLY A 388 11.82 -9.41 -21.68
C GLY A 388 10.70 -9.94 -22.59
N SER A 389 9.46 -9.45 -22.41
CA SER A 389 8.37 -9.72 -23.39
C SER A 389 8.62 -8.99 -24.70
N ALA A 390 8.28 -9.61 -25.84
CA ALA A 390 8.29 -8.92 -27.13
C ALA A 390 7.35 -7.70 -27.10
N PRO A 391 7.71 -6.59 -27.80
CA PRO A 391 8.85 -6.45 -28.68
C PRO A 391 10.19 -6.11 -27.99
N TRP A 392 10.18 -5.91 -26.66
CA TRP A 392 11.38 -5.49 -25.93
C TRP A 392 12.27 -6.68 -25.56
N ALA A 393 13.58 -6.46 -25.67
CA ALA A 393 14.60 -7.39 -25.19
C ALA A 393 14.68 -7.35 -23.63
N PRO A 394 15.42 -8.28 -22.99
CA PRO A 394 15.78 -8.14 -21.60
C PRO A 394 16.43 -6.77 -21.31
N VAL A 395 16.04 -6.15 -20.21
CA VAL A 395 16.54 -4.82 -19.79
C VAL A 395 17.73 -4.98 -18.86
N ASN A 396 18.82 -4.31 -19.15
CA ASN A 396 19.97 -4.22 -18.26
C ASN A 396 19.64 -3.30 -17.08
N SER A 397 19.85 -3.76 -15.86
CA SER A 397 19.60 -3.00 -14.64
C SER A 397 20.93 -2.63 -13.99
N PRO A 398 21.30 -1.34 -13.86
CA PRO A 398 22.55 -0.94 -13.23
C PRO A 398 22.50 -1.15 -11.71
N SER A 399 23.65 -1.45 -11.12
CA SER A 399 23.82 -1.48 -9.65
C SER A 399 24.14 -0.11 -9.06
N ALA A 400 24.70 0.81 -9.87
CA ALA A 400 25.06 2.16 -9.45
C ALA A 400 23.98 3.18 -9.84
N THR A 401 23.88 4.26 -9.06
CA THR A 401 23.03 5.41 -9.36
C THR A 401 23.44 6.07 -10.66
N SER A 402 22.46 6.34 -11.52
CA SER A 402 22.64 7.03 -12.80
C SER A 402 22.70 8.54 -12.62
N ALA A 403 23.38 9.22 -13.53
CA ALA A 403 23.30 10.68 -13.59
C ALA A 403 21.90 11.13 -14.02
N PRO A 404 21.37 12.23 -13.47
CA PRO A 404 19.98 12.65 -13.76
C PRO A 404 19.76 13.09 -15.21
N GLY A 405 20.79 13.58 -15.91
CA GLY A 405 20.62 14.18 -17.24
C GLY A 405 19.84 15.49 -17.20
N SER A 406 19.16 15.80 -18.30
CA SER A 406 18.25 16.95 -18.43
C SER A 406 16.88 16.47 -18.87
N PRO A 407 15.80 17.22 -18.58
CA PRO A 407 14.48 16.89 -19.11
C PRO A 407 14.51 16.73 -20.63
N VAL A 408 13.81 15.73 -21.15
CA VAL A 408 13.65 15.56 -22.61
C VAL A 408 12.88 16.73 -23.20
N SER A 409 13.09 17.00 -24.49
CA SER A 409 12.45 18.15 -25.15
C SER A 409 10.92 18.12 -25.00
N GLY A 410 10.34 19.23 -24.60
CA GLY A 410 8.90 19.38 -24.33
C GLY A 410 8.44 18.91 -22.96
N ALA A 411 9.30 18.28 -22.17
CA ALA A 411 8.97 17.90 -20.79
C ALA A 411 9.01 19.12 -19.85
N PRO A 412 8.22 19.14 -18.75
CA PRO A 412 8.30 20.16 -17.72
C PRO A 412 9.74 20.29 -17.15
N ALA A 413 10.13 21.50 -16.78
CA ALA A 413 11.43 21.70 -16.12
C ALA A 413 11.50 21.05 -14.74
N GLY A 414 10.33 20.86 -14.11
CA GLY A 414 10.22 20.47 -12.71
C GLY A 414 10.50 21.64 -11.75
N ASN A 415 10.28 21.40 -10.47
CA ASN A 415 10.53 22.37 -9.39
C ASN A 415 11.98 22.27 -8.90
#